data_5fc4c121019dd033e0ede4561449ea33
#
_entry.id   5fc4c121019dd033e0ede4561449ea33
#
_cell.length_a   1.000
_cell.length_b   1.000
_cell.length_c   1.000
_cell.angle_alpha   90.00
_cell.angle_beta   90.00
_cell.angle_gamma   90.00
#
_symmetry.space_group_name_H-M   'P 1'
#
loop_
_entity.id
_entity.type
_entity.pdbx_description
1 polymer ?
#
loop_
_entity_poly.entity_id
_entity_poly.type
_entity_poly.pdbx_seq_one_letter_code
_entity_poly.pdbx_strand_id
1 'polypeptide(L)'
;RVGALDFAPSIASGKCAASEEMVVAVADGEISRTDTGVIMLDLDSDGDDRTGWVILYLHVGSTNKARQGNLVVSGTPIGYPSCEGGSSTGTHIHIARKYNGEWIAADGAIPFILEGWTPHNGSVPYKGTLTRMGYTITASDVASFISLITAGQ
;
A
#
# COMPACT_ATOMS: atom_id res chain seq x y z
N ARG A 1 6.47 11.00 11.56
CA ARG A 1 6.58 9.69 10.88
C ARG A 1 5.24 9.42 10.23
N VAL A 2 5.23 9.26 8.93
CA VAL A 2 4.03 8.86 8.20
C VAL A 2 3.85 7.37 8.49
N GLY A 3 2.73 6.98 9.09
CA GLY A 3 2.39 5.57 9.28
C GLY A 3 1.99 4.97 7.94
N ALA A 4 2.76 4.00 7.48
CA ALA A 4 2.51 3.29 6.24
C ALA A 4 2.59 1.78 6.46
N LEU A 5 2.07 1.04 5.52
CA LEU A 5 2.15 -0.41 5.44
C LEU A 5 2.97 -0.77 4.20
N ASP A 6 3.91 -1.70 4.36
CA ASP A 6 4.73 -2.22 3.28
C ASP A 6 4.35 -3.68 3.01
N PHE A 7 4.07 -4.00 1.75
CA PHE A 7 3.74 -5.35 1.29
C PHE A 7 4.69 -5.74 0.17
N ALA A 8 5.44 -6.82 0.37
CA ALA A 8 6.29 -7.41 -0.66
C ALA A 8 5.58 -8.60 -1.33
N PRO A 9 5.80 -8.84 -2.63
CA PRO A 9 5.29 -10.04 -3.28
C PRO A 9 5.87 -11.31 -2.65
N SER A 10 5.12 -12.41 -2.72
CA SER A 10 5.47 -13.69 -2.07
C SER A 10 6.77 -14.31 -2.62
N ILE A 11 7.12 -14.01 -3.86
CA ILE A 11 8.32 -14.51 -4.54
C ILE A 11 9.10 -13.33 -5.12
N ALA A 12 10.03 -12.79 -4.35
CA ALA A 12 10.99 -11.81 -4.83
C ALA A 12 12.36 -12.50 -5.03
N SER A 13 12.72 -12.79 -6.26
CA SER A 13 14.02 -13.38 -6.61
C SER A 13 15.08 -12.30 -6.81
N GLY A 14 15.47 -11.61 -5.73
CA GLY A 14 16.51 -10.60 -5.75
C GLY A 14 16.00 -9.16 -5.59
N LYS A 15 16.94 -8.22 -5.46
CA LYS A 15 16.62 -6.79 -5.32
C LYS A 15 15.92 -6.27 -6.57
N CYS A 16 14.80 -5.59 -6.40
CA CYS A 16 14.06 -4.95 -7.49
C CYS A 16 13.67 -5.88 -8.64
N ALA A 17 13.50 -7.17 -8.38
CA ALA A 17 12.99 -8.11 -9.36
C ALA A 17 11.55 -7.74 -9.75
N ALA A 18 11.20 -7.94 -11.02
CA ALA A 18 9.83 -7.80 -11.48
C ALA A 18 8.91 -8.80 -10.77
N SER A 19 7.68 -8.39 -10.48
CA SER A 19 6.65 -9.24 -9.90
C SER A 19 5.50 -9.37 -10.88
N GLU A 20 4.88 -10.55 -10.89
CA GLU A 20 3.62 -10.80 -11.60
C GLU A 20 2.39 -10.57 -10.70
N GLU A 21 2.59 -10.39 -9.40
CA GLU A 21 1.54 -10.04 -8.46
C GLU A 21 1.15 -8.57 -8.63
N MET A 22 -0.15 -8.33 -8.83
CA MET A 22 -0.65 -6.98 -9.12
C MET A 22 -0.95 -6.20 -7.84
N VAL A 23 -0.70 -4.91 -7.88
CA VAL A 23 -1.23 -3.96 -6.92
C VAL A 23 -2.67 -3.63 -7.31
N VAL A 24 -3.59 -3.68 -6.35
CA VAL A 24 -5.01 -3.35 -6.57
C VAL A 24 -5.42 -2.12 -5.76
N ALA A 25 -6.45 -1.43 -6.24
CA ALA A 25 -7.08 -0.36 -5.48
C ALA A 25 -7.72 -0.93 -4.20
N VAL A 26 -7.44 -0.34 -3.04
CA VAL A 26 -8.02 -0.79 -1.75
C VAL A 26 -9.40 -0.21 -1.50
N ALA A 27 -9.85 0.74 -2.30
CA ALA A 27 -11.15 1.39 -2.21
C ALA A 27 -11.58 1.90 -3.59
N ASP A 28 -12.86 2.27 -3.69
CA ASP A 28 -13.38 3.00 -4.85
C ASP A 28 -12.83 4.43 -4.86
N GLY A 29 -12.64 5.00 -6.03
CA GLY A 29 -12.17 6.38 -6.16
C GLY A 29 -11.65 6.72 -7.54
N GLU A 30 -11.01 7.88 -7.65
CA GLU A 30 -10.36 8.37 -8.85
C GLU A 30 -8.84 8.43 -8.65
N ILE A 31 -8.08 8.07 -9.67
CA ILE A 31 -6.64 8.31 -9.69
C ILE A 31 -6.41 9.81 -9.91
N SER A 32 -6.23 10.56 -8.83
CA SER A 32 -6.08 12.02 -8.87
C SER A 32 -4.70 12.47 -9.36
N ARG A 33 -3.67 11.64 -9.13
CA ARG A 33 -2.30 11.94 -9.57
C ARG A 33 -1.48 10.68 -9.76
N THR A 34 -0.56 10.75 -10.75
CA THR A 34 0.49 9.75 -10.94
C THR A 34 1.84 10.43 -11.15
N ASP A 35 2.90 9.79 -10.70
CA ASP A 35 4.29 10.20 -10.93
C ASP A 35 5.17 8.93 -10.97
N THR A 36 6.49 9.08 -11.13
CA THR A 36 7.42 7.94 -11.06
C THR A 36 7.24 7.18 -9.76
N GLY A 37 6.79 5.94 -9.84
CA GLY A 37 6.52 5.10 -8.68
C GLY A 37 5.31 5.50 -7.83
N VAL A 38 4.54 6.51 -8.20
CA VAL A 38 3.47 7.08 -7.37
C VAL A 38 2.10 6.93 -8.03
N ILE A 39 1.11 6.54 -7.25
CA ILE A 39 -0.32 6.70 -7.52
C ILE A 39 -0.99 7.33 -6.29
N MET A 40 -1.81 8.34 -6.50
CA MET A 40 -2.73 8.89 -5.51
C MET A 40 -4.15 8.51 -5.89
N LEU A 41 -4.84 7.79 -5.01
CA LEU A 41 -6.24 7.41 -5.15
C LEU A 41 -7.09 8.32 -4.24
N ASP A 42 -7.89 9.16 -4.85
CA ASP A 42 -8.81 10.07 -4.21
C ASP A 42 -10.18 9.40 -4.05
N LEU A 43 -10.66 9.27 -2.80
CA LEU A 43 -11.83 8.46 -2.49
C LEU A 43 -13.15 9.22 -2.70
N ASP A 44 -13.14 10.54 -2.65
CA ASP A 44 -14.34 11.34 -2.95
C ASP A 44 -14.42 11.78 -4.43
N SER A 45 -13.38 11.48 -5.20
CA SER A 45 -13.33 11.70 -6.65
C SER A 45 -13.53 13.16 -7.06
N ASP A 46 -13.08 14.11 -6.25
CA ASP A 46 -13.10 15.52 -6.60
C ASP A 46 -11.83 15.96 -7.39
N GLY A 47 -10.87 15.04 -7.53
CA GLY A 47 -9.61 15.24 -8.25
C GLY A 47 -8.56 16.04 -7.48
N ASP A 48 -8.82 16.40 -6.21
CA ASP A 48 -7.89 17.15 -5.36
C ASP A 48 -7.31 16.24 -4.27
N ASP A 49 -6.06 15.86 -4.41
CA ASP A 49 -5.38 14.99 -3.45
C ASP A 49 -5.07 15.66 -2.08
N ARG A 50 -5.63 16.86 -1.82
CA ARG A 50 -5.52 17.61 -0.57
C ARG A 50 -6.81 17.64 0.24
N THR A 51 -7.92 17.14 -0.31
CA THR A 51 -9.24 17.09 0.31
C THR A 51 -9.69 15.66 0.53
N GLY A 52 -10.54 15.42 1.51
CA GLY A 52 -11.07 14.09 1.80
C GLY A 52 -10.01 13.05 2.13
N TRP A 53 -10.38 11.78 2.00
CA TRP A 53 -9.48 10.64 2.13
C TRP A 53 -8.77 10.35 0.82
N VAL A 54 -7.45 10.25 0.90
CA VAL A 54 -6.58 9.90 -0.24
C VAL A 54 -5.60 8.81 0.17
N ILE A 55 -5.44 7.81 -0.70
CA ILE A 55 -4.48 6.72 -0.53
C ILE A 55 -3.28 6.95 -1.43
N LEU A 56 -2.09 6.96 -0.84
CA LEU A 56 -0.82 6.92 -1.57
C LEU A 56 -0.41 5.46 -1.78
N TYR A 57 -0.07 5.13 -3.02
CA TYR A 57 0.71 3.94 -3.37
C TYR A 57 2.07 4.42 -3.88
N LEU A 58 3.15 3.98 -3.23
CA LEU A 58 4.52 4.26 -3.63
C LEU A 58 5.20 2.97 -4.06
N HIS A 59 6.15 3.08 -4.97
CA HIS A 59 6.86 1.98 -5.63
C HIS A 59 6.00 1.19 -6.63
N VAL A 60 4.98 1.84 -7.23
CA VAL A 60 4.23 1.26 -8.35
C VAL A 60 5.04 1.44 -9.63
N GLY A 61 5.39 0.32 -10.28
CA GLY A 61 6.17 0.31 -11.51
C GLY A 61 5.44 0.99 -12.68
N SER A 62 6.21 1.53 -13.63
CA SER A 62 5.69 2.26 -14.79
C SER A 62 4.92 1.37 -15.78
N THR A 63 5.18 0.05 -15.79
CA THR A 63 4.51 -0.90 -16.68
C THR A 63 3.06 -1.12 -16.25
N ASN A 64 2.12 -0.90 -17.16
CA ASN A 64 0.67 -1.08 -16.95
C ASN A 64 0.12 -0.33 -15.74
N LYS A 65 0.75 0.79 -15.37
CA LYS A 65 0.28 1.64 -14.27
C LYS A 65 -1.02 2.35 -14.65
N ALA A 66 -1.97 2.41 -13.71
CA ALA A 66 -3.18 3.21 -13.85
C ALA A 66 -2.85 4.68 -14.12
N ARG A 67 -3.71 5.35 -14.87
CA ARG A 67 -3.50 6.74 -15.31
C ARG A 67 -4.34 7.70 -14.49
N GLN A 68 -3.86 8.92 -14.36
CA GLN A 68 -4.65 10.03 -13.80
C GLN A 68 -5.98 10.15 -14.55
N GLY A 69 -7.06 10.37 -13.80
CA GLY A 69 -8.43 10.43 -14.29
C GLY A 69 -9.14 9.07 -14.38
N ASN A 70 -8.44 7.94 -14.19
CA ASN A 70 -9.13 6.66 -14.15
C ASN A 70 -10.01 6.56 -12.90
N LEU A 71 -11.27 6.20 -13.09
CA LEU A 71 -12.16 5.77 -12.02
C LEU A 71 -11.94 4.27 -11.77
N VAL A 72 -11.74 3.90 -10.52
CA VAL A 72 -11.49 2.52 -10.11
C VAL A 72 -12.43 2.11 -8.99
N VAL A 73 -12.72 0.83 -8.91
CA VAL A 73 -13.40 0.22 -7.76
C VAL A 73 -12.39 -0.62 -6.97
N SER A 74 -12.69 -0.90 -5.70
CA SER A 74 -11.87 -1.78 -4.87
C SER A 74 -11.59 -3.10 -5.59
N GLY A 75 -10.33 -3.53 -5.59
CA GLY A 75 -9.85 -4.72 -6.31
C GLY A 75 -9.42 -4.48 -7.77
N THR A 76 -9.64 -3.29 -8.33
CA THR A 76 -9.16 -2.95 -9.68
C THR A 76 -7.63 -2.96 -9.72
N PRO A 77 -6.97 -3.70 -10.64
CA PRO A 77 -5.53 -3.63 -10.82
C PRO A 77 -5.07 -2.23 -11.21
N ILE A 78 -4.05 -1.70 -10.52
CA ILE A 78 -3.52 -0.35 -10.75
C ILE A 78 -2.03 -0.33 -11.12
N GLY A 79 -1.36 -1.48 -11.10
CA GLY A 79 0.04 -1.63 -11.50
C GLY A 79 0.71 -2.81 -10.84
N TYR A 80 2.02 -2.80 -10.82
CA TYR A 80 2.86 -3.83 -10.21
C TYR A 80 3.81 -3.24 -9.17
N PRO A 81 4.15 -3.96 -8.10
CA PRO A 81 5.16 -3.50 -7.16
C PRO A 81 6.53 -3.43 -7.84
N SER A 82 7.33 -2.46 -7.42
CA SER A 82 8.65 -2.20 -7.99
C SER A 82 9.59 -1.57 -6.96
N CYS A 83 10.71 -1.00 -7.44
CA CYS A 83 11.59 -0.12 -6.68
C CYS A 83 11.57 1.33 -7.19
N GLU A 84 10.63 1.68 -8.07
CA GLU A 84 10.54 3.04 -8.64
C GLU A 84 10.07 4.06 -7.59
N GLY A 85 10.36 5.33 -7.81
CA GLY A 85 9.77 6.43 -7.03
C GLY A 85 10.46 6.70 -5.69
N GLY A 86 11.74 6.39 -5.54
CA GLY A 86 12.48 6.69 -4.33
C GLY A 86 13.49 5.63 -3.93
N SER A 87 13.94 5.69 -2.68
CA SER A 87 14.85 4.69 -2.15
C SER A 87 14.09 3.43 -1.74
N SER A 88 14.47 2.28 -2.30
CA SER A 88 13.91 0.98 -1.97
C SER A 88 15.01 -0.06 -1.87
N THR A 89 14.91 -0.99 -0.93
CA THR A 89 15.84 -2.11 -0.76
C THR A 89 15.40 -3.37 -1.47
N GLY A 90 14.17 -3.41 -2.00
CA GLY A 90 13.58 -4.54 -2.73
C GLY A 90 12.20 -4.22 -3.25
N THR A 91 11.70 -5.06 -4.16
CA THR A 91 10.37 -4.94 -4.73
C THR A 91 9.30 -5.01 -3.65
N HIS A 92 8.53 -3.95 -3.49
CA HIS A 92 7.39 -3.89 -2.56
C HIS A 92 6.42 -2.78 -2.97
N ILE A 93 5.31 -2.71 -2.29
CA ILE A 93 4.41 -1.57 -2.31
C ILE A 93 4.36 -0.92 -0.94
N HIS A 94 4.50 0.40 -0.90
CA HIS A 94 4.33 1.23 0.28
C HIS A 94 2.99 1.92 0.18
N ILE A 95 2.09 1.69 1.13
CA ILE A 95 0.75 2.25 1.12
C ILE A 95 0.52 3.11 2.37
N ALA A 96 0.08 4.34 2.16
CA ALA A 96 -0.22 5.30 3.21
C ALA A 96 -1.51 6.04 2.89
N ARG A 97 -2.06 6.76 3.87
CA ARG A 97 -3.28 7.53 3.67
C ARG A 97 -3.15 8.92 4.28
N LYS A 98 -3.88 9.86 3.71
CA LYS A 98 -4.06 11.20 4.27
C LYS A 98 -5.54 11.59 4.29
N TYR A 99 -5.86 12.52 5.16
CA TYR A 99 -7.17 13.15 5.25
C TYR A 99 -7.01 14.67 5.28
N ASN A 100 -7.68 15.35 4.38
CA ASN A 100 -7.56 16.81 4.18
C ASN A 100 -6.10 17.29 4.13
N GLY A 101 -5.26 16.56 3.38
CA GLY A 101 -3.85 16.87 3.17
C GLY A 101 -2.91 16.43 4.28
N GLU A 102 -3.40 15.96 5.43
CA GLU A 102 -2.59 15.50 6.56
C GLU A 102 -2.43 13.98 6.56
N TRP A 103 -1.20 13.51 6.78
CA TRP A 103 -0.90 12.08 6.88
C TRP A 103 -1.49 11.50 8.16
N ILE A 104 -2.22 10.38 8.01
CA ILE A 104 -2.84 9.65 9.11
C ILE A 104 -2.03 8.39 9.39
N ALA A 105 -1.64 8.20 10.65
CA ALA A 105 -0.88 7.03 11.08
C ALA A 105 -1.64 5.73 10.75
N ALA A 106 -0.89 4.66 10.38
CA ALA A 106 -1.47 3.36 10.13
C ALA A 106 -2.02 2.72 11.42
N ASP A 107 -1.27 2.85 12.52
CA ASP A 107 -1.69 2.47 13.87
C ASP A 107 -2.05 3.74 14.67
N GLY A 108 -3.21 3.76 15.31
CA GLY A 108 -3.68 4.91 16.07
C GLY A 108 -5.20 4.89 16.28
N ALA A 109 -5.76 6.06 16.60
CA ALA A 109 -7.18 6.21 16.90
C ALA A 109 -8.10 5.85 15.72
N ILE A 110 -7.60 6.01 14.49
CA ILE A 110 -8.28 5.61 13.25
C ILE A 110 -7.32 4.67 12.52
N PRO A 111 -7.26 3.38 12.85
CA PRO A 111 -6.28 2.46 12.25
C PRO A 111 -6.54 2.24 10.74
N PHE A 112 -5.47 1.98 9.99
CA PHE A 112 -5.56 1.68 8.56
C PHE A 112 -5.90 0.21 8.36
N ILE A 113 -7.17 -0.14 8.50
CA ILE A 113 -7.66 -1.52 8.37
C ILE A 113 -7.79 -1.87 6.89
N LEU A 114 -7.14 -2.95 6.47
CA LEU A 114 -7.24 -3.54 5.14
C LEU A 114 -7.79 -4.96 5.26
N GLU A 115 -8.93 -5.23 4.64
CA GLU A 115 -9.63 -6.54 4.71
C GLU A 115 -9.77 -7.11 6.14
N GLY A 116 -10.03 -6.23 7.11
CA GLY A 116 -10.16 -6.60 8.52
C GLY A 116 -8.82 -6.78 9.27
N TRP A 117 -7.69 -6.64 8.59
CA TRP A 117 -6.38 -6.62 9.23
C TRP A 117 -6.10 -5.26 9.84
N THR A 118 -5.88 -5.23 11.15
CA THR A 118 -5.57 -4.03 11.92
C THR A 118 -4.06 -3.95 12.16
N PRO A 119 -3.40 -2.85 11.76
CA PRO A 119 -1.97 -2.68 11.98
C PRO A 119 -1.65 -2.27 13.41
N HIS A 120 -0.49 -2.72 13.88
CA HIS A 120 0.10 -2.33 15.16
C HIS A 120 1.59 -2.02 14.98
N ASN A 121 2.02 -0.88 15.50
CA ASN A 121 3.40 -0.47 15.45
C ASN A 121 4.29 -1.42 16.25
N GLY A 122 5.47 -1.72 15.72
CA GLY A 122 6.54 -2.36 16.48
C GLY A 122 7.39 -1.34 17.23
N SER A 123 8.41 -1.84 17.93
CA SER A 123 9.37 -1.01 18.68
C SER A 123 10.26 -0.15 17.77
N VAL A 124 10.46 -0.56 16.53
CA VAL A 124 11.22 0.14 15.47
C VAL A 124 10.46 0.08 14.14
N PRO A 125 10.80 0.94 13.17
CA PRO A 125 10.23 0.86 11.82
C PRO A 125 10.39 -0.54 11.21
N TYR A 126 9.39 -0.96 10.43
CA TYR A 126 9.31 -2.25 9.73
C TYR A 126 9.20 -3.49 10.64
N LYS A 127 8.93 -3.31 11.93
CA LYS A 127 8.78 -4.39 12.92
C LYS A 127 7.41 -4.30 13.61
N GLY A 128 6.35 -4.22 12.82
CA GLY A 128 4.99 -4.21 13.31
C GLY A 128 4.28 -5.53 13.13
N THR A 129 3.00 -5.55 13.47
CA THR A 129 2.10 -6.69 13.28
C THR A 129 0.79 -6.27 12.63
N LEU A 130 0.13 -7.23 12.00
CA LEU A 130 -1.27 -7.13 11.58
C LEU A 130 -2.08 -8.17 12.35
N THR A 131 -3.23 -7.79 12.87
CA THR A 131 -4.12 -8.72 13.58
C THR A 131 -5.49 -8.78 12.94
N ARG A 132 -6.08 -9.98 12.85
CA ARG A 132 -7.44 -10.22 12.39
C ARG A 132 -8.01 -11.48 13.04
N MET A 133 -9.18 -11.39 13.70
CA MET A 133 -9.91 -12.54 14.27
C MET A 133 -9.03 -13.46 15.13
N GLY A 134 -8.12 -12.90 15.93
CA GLY A 134 -7.19 -13.66 16.79
C GLY A 134 -5.91 -14.15 16.11
N TYR A 135 -5.78 -13.99 14.81
CA TYR A 135 -4.52 -14.25 14.10
C TYR A 135 -3.60 -13.04 14.13
N THR A 136 -2.32 -13.30 14.18
CA THR A 136 -1.27 -12.27 14.14
C THR A 136 -0.26 -12.59 13.03
N ILE A 137 -0.03 -11.61 12.16
CA ILE A 137 1.04 -11.63 11.17
C ILE A 137 2.13 -10.67 11.64
N THR A 138 3.37 -11.13 11.69
CA THR A 138 4.51 -10.33 12.13
C THR A 138 5.38 -9.94 10.96
N ALA A 139 5.70 -8.66 10.83
CA ALA A 139 6.59 -8.16 9.79
C ALA A 139 7.97 -8.82 9.86
N SER A 140 8.52 -9.16 8.70
CA SER A 140 9.82 -9.80 8.56
C SER A 140 10.63 -9.14 7.44
N ASP A 141 11.94 -9.04 7.62
CA ASP A 141 12.87 -8.55 6.59
C ASP A 141 13.18 -9.60 5.52
N VAL A 142 12.74 -10.84 5.76
CA VAL A 142 12.91 -11.96 4.85
C VAL A 142 11.58 -12.70 4.70
N ALA A 143 11.39 -13.39 3.58
CA ALA A 143 10.20 -14.21 3.36
C ALA A 143 10.05 -15.24 4.51
N SER A 144 8.88 -15.25 5.14
CA SER A 144 8.59 -16.08 6.31
C SER A 144 7.11 -16.43 6.35
N PHE A 145 6.77 -17.64 6.80
CA PHE A 145 5.36 -18.04 6.97
C PHE A 145 4.61 -17.17 7.98
N ILE A 146 5.31 -16.59 8.98
CA ILE A 146 4.69 -15.70 9.97
C ILE A 146 4.44 -14.29 9.45
N SER A 147 5.00 -13.95 8.29
CA SER A 147 4.80 -12.66 7.61
C SER A 147 3.98 -12.78 6.34
N LEU A 148 3.49 -13.98 6.00
CA LEU A 148 2.66 -14.19 4.82
C LEU A 148 1.21 -13.80 5.11
N ILE A 149 0.65 -12.99 4.24
CA ILE A 149 -0.76 -12.61 4.22
C ILE A 149 -1.32 -12.86 2.82
N THR A 150 -2.51 -13.43 2.75
CA THR A 150 -3.19 -13.69 1.48
C THR A 150 -4.56 -13.04 1.51
N ALA A 151 -4.94 -12.36 0.43
CA ALA A 151 -6.26 -11.77 0.28
C ALA A 151 -7.36 -12.85 0.36
N GLY A 152 -8.47 -12.53 1.02
CA GLY A 152 -9.62 -13.43 1.10
C GLY A 152 -9.50 -14.56 2.14
N GLN A 153 -8.48 -14.56 2.99
CA GLN A 153 -8.37 -15.51 4.11
C GLN A 153 -8.86 -14.92 5.41
#